data_881197b5c9e413cc3a9783713c6f1254
#
_entry.id   881197b5c9e413cc3a9783713c6f1254
#
_cell.length_a   1.000
_cell.length_b   1.000
_cell.length_c   1.000
_cell.angle_alpha   90.00
_cell.angle_beta   90.00
_cell.angle_gamma   90.00
#
_symmetry.space_group_name_H-M   'P 1'
#
loop_
_entity.id
_entity.type
_entity.pdbx_description
1 polymer ?
#
loop_
_entity_poly.entity_id
_entity_poly.type
_entity_poly.pdbx_seq_one_letter_code
_entity_poly.pdbx_strand_id
1 'polypeptide(L)'
;MATTTPVRERTRREIVQQAMVLFQSKGYSATSLQDIATAAGCSKATVLYHFNGKPAVLSAVLEPSRAALAELNAAAAELPPAEAQELAITRFVELAVEFRGVVNVLQDVLPTIDEMPEFTDLIAAGLRLTEFLAGSDDPLERALAEFAINGLLGECRHSGERTDTELHALCDTALRRILRLPA
;
A
#
# COMPACT_ATOMS: atom_id res chain seq x y z
N MET A 1 2.48 31.81 -10.69
CA MET A 1 3.87 31.52 -11.12
C MET A 1 4.04 30.02 -11.16
N ALA A 2 4.19 29.42 -12.36
CA ALA A 2 4.42 27.99 -12.48
C ALA A 2 5.86 27.69 -12.07
N THR A 3 6.07 27.04 -10.95
CA THR A 3 7.37 26.53 -10.50
C THR A 3 7.81 25.43 -11.46
N THR A 4 8.77 25.72 -12.30
CA THR A 4 9.38 24.74 -13.22
C THR A 4 10.07 23.66 -12.37
N THR A 5 9.47 22.49 -12.30
CA THR A 5 10.08 21.35 -11.58
C THR A 5 11.44 21.05 -12.19
N PRO A 6 12.53 20.92 -11.37
CA PRO A 6 13.85 20.60 -11.89
C PRO A 6 13.82 19.32 -12.73
N VAL A 7 14.62 19.28 -13.81
CA VAL A 7 14.71 18.13 -14.73
C VAL A 7 14.93 16.81 -13.96
N ARG A 8 15.78 16.84 -12.94
CA ARG A 8 16.06 15.70 -12.06
C ARG A 8 14.81 15.14 -11.42
N GLU A 9 13.94 16.00 -10.86
CA GLU A 9 12.71 15.58 -10.20
C GLU A 9 11.67 15.05 -11.19
N ARG A 10 11.62 15.62 -12.39
CA ARG A 10 10.76 15.13 -13.47
C ARG A 10 11.17 13.72 -13.90
N THR A 11 12.46 13.47 -14.11
CA THR A 11 12.99 12.15 -14.48
C THR A 11 12.71 11.13 -13.38
N ARG A 12 12.90 11.51 -12.10
CA ARG A 12 12.62 10.63 -10.97
C ARG A 12 11.15 10.21 -10.94
N ARG A 13 10.22 11.15 -11.11
CA ARG A 13 8.78 10.87 -11.16
C ARG A 13 8.40 9.98 -12.34
N GLU A 14 8.97 10.23 -13.53
CA GLU A 14 8.74 9.38 -14.70
C GLU A 14 9.18 7.94 -14.45
N ILE A 15 10.35 7.72 -13.86
CA ILE A 15 10.84 6.38 -13.49
C ILE A 15 9.84 5.68 -12.56
N VAL A 16 9.35 6.35 -11.52
CA VAL A 16 8.39 5.80 -10.56
C VAL A 16 7.06 5.46 -11.25
N GLN A 17 6.55 6.34 -12.10
CA GLN A 17 5.31 6.14 -12.83
C GLN A 17 5.38 4.93 -13.78
N GLN A 18 6.47 4.82 -14.56
CA GLN A 18 6.67 3.70 -15.47
C GLN A 18 6.93 2.40 -14.72
N ALA A 19 7.63 2.44 -13.59
CA ALA A 19 7.83 1.28 -12.73
C ALA A 19 6.49 0.76 -12.18
N MET A 20 5.59 1.64 -11.72
CA MET A 20 4.25 1.26 -11.26
C MET A 20 3.48 0.51 -12.35
N VAL A 21 3.44 1.04 -13.58
CA VAL A 21 2.78 0.38 -14.73
C VAL A 21 3.35 -1.00 -15.01
N LEU A 22 4.68 -1.13 -14.98
CA LEU A 22 5.36 -2.41 -15.22
C LEU A 22 5.12 -3.41 -14.09
N PHE A 23 5.18 -2.98 -12.84
CA PHE A 23 4.90 -3.84 -11.69
C PHE A 23 3.46 -4.35 -11.69
N GLN A 24 2.49 -3.52 -12.07
CA GLN A 24 1.09 -3.95 -12.19
C GLN A 24 0.86 -4.91 -13.35
N SER A 25 1.53 -4.72 -14.50
CA SER A 25 1.27 -5.50 -15.72
C SER A 25 2.08 -6.79 -15.83
N LYS A 26 3.33 -6.78 -15.36
CA LYS A 26 4.27 -7.91 -15.44
C LYS A 26 4.55 -8.56 -14.08
N GLY A 27 4.22 -7.88 -12.98
CA GLY A 27 4.66 -8.23 -11.63
C GLY A 27 6.05 -7.66 -11.29
N TYR A 28 6.29 -7.52 -9.98
CA TYR A 28 7.57 -6.99 -9.48
C TYR A 28 8.73 -7.88 -9.89
N SER A 29 8.64 -9.19 -9.65
CA SER A 29 9.74 -10.13 -9.90
C SER A 29 10.18 -10.19 -11.37
N ALA A 30 9.25 -10.14 -12.31
CA ALA A 30 9.51 -10.20 -13.74
C ALA A 30 9.96 -8.86 -14.35
N THR A 31 9.90 -7.75 -13.61
CA THR A 31 10.33 -6.43 -14.08
C THR A 31 11.79 -6.19 -13.75
N SER A 32 12.61 -5.81 -14.74
CA SER A 32 14.02 -5.44 -14.56
C SER A 32 14.22 -3.92 -14.54
N LEU A 33 15.36 -3.45 -13.98
CA LEU A 33 15.75 -2.04 -14.07
C LEU A 33 15.92 -1.56 -15.52
N GLN A 34 16.27 -2.47 -16.45
CA GLN A 34 16.36 -2.13 -17.86
C GLN A 34 14.97 -1.90 -18.49
N ASP A 35 13.97 -2.70 -18.12
CA ASP A 35 12.59 -2.48 -18.57
C ASP A 35 12.08 -1.11 -18.12
N ILE A 36 12.31 -0.78 -16.83
CA ILE A 36 11.94 0.52 -16.27
C ILE A 36 12.64 1.66 -17.00
N ALA A 37 13.94 1.55 -17.23
CA ALA A 37 14.71 2.56 -17.96
C ALA A 37 14.18 2.78 -19.38
N THR A 38 13.89 1.69 -20.09
CA THR A 38 13.34 1.73 -21.45
C THR A 38 11.97 2.42 -21.48
N ALA A 39 11.07 2.04 -20.55
CA ALA A 39 9.74 2.62 -20.45
C ALA A 39 9.79 4.12 -20.07
N ALA A 40 10.72 4.51 -19.19
CA ALA A 40 10.91 5.90 -18.77
C ALA A 40 11.72 6.75 -19.77
N GLY A 41 12.13 6.20 -20.93
CA GLY A 41 12.89 6.91 -21.94
C GLY A 41 14.28 7.34 -21.48
N CYS A 42 14.92 6.56 -20.56
CA CYS A 42 16.24 6.89 -20.02
C CYS A 42 17.17 5.68 -20.02
N SER A 43 18.40 5.84 -19.56
CA SER A 43 19.36 4.74 -19.43
C SER A 43 19.20 4.02 -18.07
N LYS A 44 19.63 2.74 -18.01
CA LYS A 44 19.72 2.02 -16.73
C LYS A 44 20.63 2.74 -15.73
N ALA A 45 21.70 3.39 -16.21
CA ALA A 45 22.57 4.21 -15.37
C ALA A 45 21.82 5.41 -14.77
N THR A 46 20.89 6.01 -15.51
CA THR A 46 20.01 7.09 -15.01
C THR A 46 19.09 6.56 -13.90
N VAL A 47 18.50 5.37 -14.06
CA VAL A 47 17.70 4.76 -13.00
C VAL A 47 18.54 4.51 -11.75
N LEU A 48 19.73 3.93 -11.90
CA LEU A 48 20.66 3.68 -10.78
C LEU A 48 21.19 4.97 -10.13
N TYR A 49 21.24 6.07 -10.87
CA TYR A 49 21.57 7.38 -10.29
C TYR A 49 20.47 7.90 -9.34
N HIS A 50 19.19 7.62 -9.66
CA HIS A 50 18.07 8.07 -8.85
C HIS A 50 17.68 7.09 -7.74
N PHE A 51 17.98 5.80 -7.93
CA PHE A 51 17.52 4.72 -7.03
C PHE A 51 18.61 3.65 -6.86
N ASN A 52 18.82 3.25 -5.62
CA ASN A 52 19.75 2.19 -5.28
C ASN A 52 19.11 0.80 -5.53
N GLY A 53 18.88 0.47 -6.81
CA GLY A 53 18.31 -0.81 -7.20
C GLY A 53 16.77 -0.83 -7.28
N LYS A 54 16.24 -2.01 -7.63
CA LYS A 54 14.79 -2.23 -7.82
C LYS A 54 13.97 -2.09 -6.51
N PRO A 55 14.46 -2.54 -5.33
CA PRO A 55 13.76 -2.30 -4.06
C PRO A 55 13.54 -0.81 -3.76
N ALA A 56 14.54 0.04 -4.04
CA ALA A 56 14.39 1.49 -3.85
C ALA A 56 13.39 2.14 -4.83
N VAL A 57 13.27 1.62 -6.05
CA VAL A 57 12.21 2.04 -6.98
C VAL A 57 10.85 1.63 -6.44
N LEU A 58 10.70 0.39 -5.97
CA LEU A 58 9.46 -0.10 -5.37
C LEU A 58 9.08 0.73 -4.13
N SER A 59 10.03 1.02 -3.25
CA SER A 59 9.81 1.88 -2.08
C SER A 59 9.25 3.26 -2.49
N ALA A 60 9.77 3.84 -3.58
CA ALA A 60 9.24 5.11 -4.10
C ALA A 60 7.84 4.98 -4.74
N VAL A 61 7.51 3.84 -5.33
CA VAL A 61 6.17 3.54 -5.84
C VAL A 61 5.17 3.43 -4.69
N LEU A 62 5.56 2.83 -3.57
CA LEU A 62 4.71 2.61 -2.40
C LEU A 62 4.62 3.85 -1.49
N GLU A 63 5.45 4.88 -1.69
CA GLU A 63 5.57 6.02 -0.78
C GLU A 63 4.24 6.74 -0.49
N PRO A 64 3.35 7.03 -1.47
CA PRO A 64 2.07 7.67 -1.17
C PRO A 64 1.17 6.85 -0.24
N SER A 65 1.08 5.54 -0.47
CA SER A 65 0.28 4.64 0.38
C SER A 65 0.90 4.44 1.77
N ARG A 66 2.25 4.43 1.86
CA ARG A 66 2.97 4.39 3.14
C ARG A 66 2.71 5.64 3.98
N ALA A 67 2.79 6.83 3.35
CA ALA A 67 2.51 8.09 4.02
C ALA A 67 1.07 8.12 4.55
N ALA A 68 0.10 7.73 3.72
CA ALA A 68 -1.31 7.69 4.11
C ALA A 68 -1.58 6.69 5.26
N LEU A 69 -0.94 5.51 5.25
CA LEU A 69 -1.01 4.54 6.35
C LEU A 69 -0.37 5.09 7.63
N ALA A 70 0.74 5.80 7.53
CA ALA A 70 1.40 6.42 8.67
C ALA A 70 0.53 7.52 9.29
N GLU A 71 -0.13 8.34 8.47
CA GLU A 71 -1.09 9.35 8.92
C GLU A 71 -2.30 8.72 9.63
N LEU A 72 -2.86 7.63 9.09
CA LEU A 72 -3.92 6.86 9.75
C LEU A 72 -3.48 6.38 11.13
N ASN A 73 -2.32 5.71 11.22
CA ASN A 73 -1.80 5.19 12.48
C ASN A 73 -1.53 6.29 13.51
N ALA A 74 -1.03 7.44 13.07
CA ALA A 74 -0.81 8.60 13.94
C ALA A 74 -2.14 9.15 14.47
N ALA A 75 -3.15 9.29 13.62
CA ALA A 75 -4.47 9.76 14.02
C ALA A 75 -5.18 8.79 14.98
N ALA A 76 -5.10 7.48 14.72
CA ALA A 76 -5.69 6.46 15.57
C ALA A 76 -5.03 6.39 16.97
N ALA A 77 -3.72 6.65 17.05
CA ALA A 77 -2.98 6.63 18.32
C ALA A 77 -3.42 7.71 19.33
N GLU A 78 -4.06 8.77 18.86
CA GLU A 78 -4.55 9.88 19.70
C GLU A 78 -5.97 9.64 20.25
N LEU A 79 -6.63 8.53 19.84
CA LEU A 79 -8.02 8.24 20.14
C LEU A 79 -8.18 7.13 21.20
N PRO A 80 -9.32 7.12 21.94
CA PRO A 80 -9.72 5.98 22.74
C PRO A 80 -9.85 4.70 21.88
N PRO A 81 -9.63 3.48 22.45
CA PRO A 81 -9.59 2.26 21.65
C PRO A 81 -10.75 2.01 20.70
N ALA A 82 -11.99 2.26 21.13
CA ALA A 82 -13.19 2.06 20.30
C ALA A 82 -13.25 3.07 19.12
N GLU A 83 -12.85 4.33 19.36
CA GLU A 83 -12.82 5.35 18.32
C GLU A 83 -11.65 5.12 17.36
N ALA A 84 -10.49 4.66 17.88
CA ALA A 84 -9.33 4.27 17.09
C ALA A 84 -9.65 3.11 16.14
N GLN A 85 -10.38 2.09 16.63
CA GLN A 85 -10.84 0.95 15.82
C GLN A 85 -11.77 1.40 14.69
N GLU A 86 -12.78 2.23 14.99
CA GLU A 86 -13.72 2.76 14.00
C GLU A 86 -13.02 3.59 12.93
N LEU A 87 -12.09 4.47 13.34
CA LEU A 87 -11.26 5.24 12.41
C LEU A 87 -10.41 4.32 11.54
N ALA A 88 -9.76 3.31 12.14
CA ALA A 88 -8.92 2.36 11.44
C ALA A 88 -9.69 1.61 10.36
N ILE A 89 -10.89 1.11 10.65
CA ILE A 89 -11.74 0.42 9.67
C ILE A 89 -12.09 1.34 8.50
N THR A 90 -12.68 2.49 8.81
CA THR A 90 -13.16 3.42 7.78
C THR A 90 -12.02 3.87 6.86
N ARG A 91 -10.91 4.35 7.46
CA ARG A 91 -9.77 4.86 6.70
C ARG A 91 -9.00 3.77 5.96
N PHE A 92 -8.87 2.58 6.54
CA PHE A 92 -8.19 1.48 5.86
C PHE A 92 -8.93 1.02 4.61
N VAL A 93 -10.26 0.95 4.65
CA VAL A 93 -11.06 0.64 3.45
C VAL A 93 -10.88 1.72 2.38
N GLU A 94 -10.94 3.00 2.74
CA GLU A 94 -10.70 4.11 1.82
C GLU A 94 -9.31 4.00 1.16
N LEU A 95 -8.27 3.81 1.96
CA LEU A 95 -6.89 3.69 1.47
C LEU A 95 -6.70 2.46 0.57
N ALA A 96 -7.29 1.32 0.92
CA ALA A 96 -7.17 0.11 0.12
C ALA A 96 -7.84 0.26 -1.25
N VAL A 97 -8.96 0.96 -1.33
CA VAL A 97 -9.64 1.26 -2.60
C VAL A 97 -8.86 2.31 -3.39
N GLU A 98 -8.45 3.40 -2.77
CA GLU A 98 -7.66 4.47 -3.41
C GLU A 98 -6.36 3.94 -4.01
N PHE A 99 -5.64 3.10 -3.25
CA PHE A 99 -4.34 2.53 -3.63
C PHE A 99 -4.42 1.09 -4.14
N ARG A 100 -5.59 0.63 -4.63
CA ARG A 100 -5.78 -0.78 -5.05
C ARG A 100 -4.72 -1.27 -6.05
N GLY A 101 -4.26 -0.41 -6.94
CA GLY A 101 -3.20 -0.75 -7.88
C GLY A 101 -1.86 -1.00 -7.19
N VAL A 102 -1.56 -0.25 -6.13
CA VAL A 102 -0.38 -0.44 -5.27
C VAL A 102 -0.51 -1.70 -4.43
N VAL A 103 -1.72 -2.00 -3.92
CA VAL A 103 -2.02 -3.22 -3.16
C VAL A 103 -1.66 -4.46 -3.98
N ASN A 104 -2.00 -4.49 -5.28
CA ASN A 104 -1.64 -5.60 -6.17
C ASN A 104 -0.13 -5.81 -6.27
N VAL A 105 0.64 -4.72 -6.41
CA VAL A 105 2.11 -4.78 -6.44
C VAL A 105 2.68 -5.25 -5.11
N LEU A 106 2.13 -4.76 -3.99
CA LEU A 106 2.57 -5.14 -2.65
C LEU A 106 2.37 -6.64 -2.39
N GLN A 107 1.25 -7.23 -2.81
CA GLN A 107 0.98 -8.65 -2.64
C GLN A 107 2.00 -9.56 -3.33
N ASP A 108 2.59 -9.13 -4.45
CA ASP A 108 3.65 -9.89 -5.14
C ASP A 108 4.95 -9.94 -4.34
N VAL A 109 5.18 -8.97 -3.46
CA VAL A 109 6.41 -8.86 -2.67
C VAL A 109 6.25 -9.25 -1.21
N LEU A 110 5.02 -9.34 -0.68
CA LEU A 110 4.75 -9.73 0.71
C LEU A 110 5.50 -10.99 1.15
N PRO A 111 5.62 -12.07 0.34
CA PRO A 111 6.34 -13.28 0.74
C PRO A 111 7.83 -13.09 1.01
N THR A 112 8.43 -12.00 0.53
CA THR A 112 9.87 -11.70 0.64
C THR A 112 10.14 -10.32 1.22
N ILE A 113 9.11 -9.61 1.67
CA ILE A 113 9.21 -8.22 2.13
C ILE A 113 10.10 -8.09 3.37
N ASP A 114 10.10 -9.11 4.24
CA ASP A 114 10.92 -9.16 5.46
C ASP A 114 12.43 -9.19 5.17
N GLU A 115 12.81 -9.61 3.95
CA GLU A 115 14.19 -9.65 3.50
C GLU A 115 14.66 -8.29 2.95
N MET A 116 13.75 -7.30 2.87
CA MET A 116 14.00 -5.99 2.26
C MET A 116 14.03 -4.90 3.33
N PRO A 117 15.21 -4.39 3.72
CA PRO A 117 15.32 -3.35 4.76
C PRO A 117 14.53 -2.07 4.47
N GLU A 118 14.29 -1.77 3.19
CA GLU A 118 13.52 -0.61 2.73
C GLU A 118 12.05 -0.63 3.19
N PHE A 119 11.54 -1.78 3.65
CA PHE A 119 10.13 -1.96 4.04
C PHE A 119 9.91 -2.19 5.53
N THR A 120 10.95 -2.11 6.36
CA THR A 120 10.83 -2.28 7.82
C THR A 120 9.75 -1.38 8.42
N ASP A 121 9.69 -0.11 8.02
CA ASP A 121 8.68 0.85 8.51
C ASP A 121 7.27 0.51 8.01
N LEU A 122 7.14 -0.01 6.79
CA LEU A 122 5.84 -0.44 6.24
C LEU A 122 5.30 -1.65 7.00
N ILE A 123 6.16 -2.62 7.30
CA ILE A 123 5.81 -3.80 8.10
C ILE A 123 5.34 -3.34 9.50
N ALA A 124 6.12 -2.48 10.15
CA ALA A 124 5.75 -1.94 11.46
C ALA A 124 4.42 -1.17 11.42
N ALA A 125 4.18 -0.40 10.36
CA ALA A 125 2.92 0.32 10.17
C ALA A 125 1.74 -0.64 9.96
N GLY A 126 1.94 -1.75 9.23
CA GLY A 126 0.92 -2.79 9.05
C GLY A 126 0.57 -3.51 10.37
N LEU A 127 1.58 -3.82 11.18
CA LEU A 127 1.37 -4.42 12.51
C LEU A 127 0.56 -3.49 13.43
N ARG A 128 0.88 -2.18 13.44
CA ARG A 128 0.11 -1.20 14.20
C ARG A 128 -1.33 -1.07 13.72
N LEU A 129 -1.56 -1.08 12.41
CA LEU A 129 -2.91 -1.11 11.86
C LEU A 129 -3.69 -2.33 12.36
N THR A 130 -3.07 -3.52 12.38
CA THR A 130 -3.68 -4.75 12.91
C THR A 130 -4.09 -4.58 14.37
N GLU A 131 -3.26 -3.95 15.20
CA GLU A 131 -3.57 -3.65 16.60
C GLU A 131 -4.80 -2.73 16.74
N PHE A 132 -4.88 -1.67 15.95
CA PHE A 132 -6.05 -0.78 15.96
C PHE A 132 -7.32 -1.49 15.47
N LEU A 133 -7.23 -2.30 14.41
CA LEU A 133 -8.36 -3.07 13.89
C LEU A 133 -8.85 -4.14 14.87
N ALA A 134 -7.95 -4.76 15.62
CA ALA A 134 -8.30 -5.72 16.67
C ALA A 134 -9.03 -5.05 17.85
N GLY A 135 -8.70 -3.79 18.15
CA GLY A 135 -9.32 -3.01 19.25
C GLY A 135 -9.02 -3.55 20.65
N SER A 136 -8.26 -4.64 20.76
CA SER A 136 -7.90 -5.29 22.02
C SER A 136 -6.62 -6.13 21.85
N ASP A 137 -6.06 -6.58 22.99
CA ASP A 137 -4.91 -7.48 23.03
C ASP A 137 -5.31 -8.98 22.95
N ASP A 138 -6.61 -9.28 22.75
CA ASP A 138 -7.08 -10.65 22.62
C ASP A 138 -6.50 -11.31 21.36
N PRO A 139 -5.86 -12.49 21.47
CA PRO A 139 -5.27 -13.18 20.32
C PRO A 139 -6.29 -13.53 19.22
N LEU A 140 -7.55 -13.80 19.58
CA LEU A 140 -8.60 -14.09 18.61
C LEU A 140 -8.98 -12.84 17.83
N GLU A 141 -9.17 -11.69 18.49
CA GLU A 141 -9.49 -10.42 17.83
C GLU A 141 -8.35 -9.97 16.90
N ARG A 142 -7.10 -10.18 17.31
CA ARG A 142 -5.93 -9.94 16.46
C ARG A 142 -5.91 -10.85 15.22
N ALA A 143 -6.20 -12.14 15.38
CA ALA A 143 -6.30 -13.08 14.25
C ALA A 143 -7.46 -12.72 13.30
N LEU A 144 -8.59 -12.25 13.84
CA LEU A 144 -9.71 -11.76 13.03
C LEU A 144 -9.34 -10.50 12.24
N ALA A 145 -8.58 -9.57 12.84
CA ALA A 145 -8.08 -8.38 12.15
C ALA A 145 -7.12 -8.76 11.01
N GLU A 146 -6.19 -9.67 11.23
CA GLU A 146 -5.29 -10.19 10.18
C GLU A 146 -6.07 -10.87 9.04
N PHE A 147 -7.07 -11.69 9.38
CA PHE A 147 -7.93 -12.33 8.39
C PHE A 147 -8.71 -11.29 7.58
N ALA A 148 -9.25 -10.26 8.22
CA ALA A 148 -9.98 -9.18 7.58
C ALA A 148 -9.09 -8.37 6.62
N ILE A 149 -7.85 -8.01 7.05
CA ILE A 149 -6.85 -7.34 6.22
C ILE A 149 -6.56 -8.17 4.97
N ASN A 150 -6.22 -9.45 5.14
CA ASN A 150 -5.88 -10.35 4.04
C ASN A 150 -7.06 -10.54 3.07
N GLY A 151 -8.29 -10.64 3.58
CA GLY A 151 -9.51 -10.70 2.78
C GLY A 151 -9.71 -9.45 1.94
N LEU A 152 -9.58 -8.27 2.54
CA LEU A 152 -9.71 -6.98 1.86
C LEU A 152 -8.63 -6.82 0.78
N LEU A 153 -7.38 -7.09 1.11
CA LEU A 153 -6.27 -7.02 0.13
C LEU A 153 -6.49 -8.01 -1.03
N GLY A 154 -7.07 -9.20 -0.74
CA GLY A 154 -7.45 -10.17 -1.76
C GLY A 154 -8.54 -9.66 -2.70
N GLU A 155 -9.57 -9.00 -2.19
CA GLU A 155 -10.63 -8.39 -3.00
C GLU A 155 -10.09 -7.26 -3.90
N CYS A 156 -9.15 -6.45 -3.43
CA CYS A 156 -8.50 -5.42 -4.24
C CYS A 156 -7.78 -6.01 -5.48
N ARG A 157 -7.29 -7.25 -5.41
CA ARG A 157 -6.67 -7.94 -6.56
C ARG A 157 -7.66 -8.25 -7.68
N HIS A 158 -8.89 -8.63 -7.32
CA HIS A 158 -9.95 -9.00 -8.26
C HIS A 158 -10.79 -7.80 -8.73
N SER A 159 -10.36 -6.59 -8.42
CA SER A 159 -11.10 -5.34 -8.59
C SER A 159 -11.42 -4.92 -10.04
N GLY A 160 -10.97 -5.66 -11.07
CA GLY A 160 -11.38 -5.41 -12.45
C GLY A 160 -12.87 -5.64 -12.72
N GLU A 161 -13.58 -6.32 -11.81
CA GLU A 161 -14.99 -6.66 -11.91
C GLU A 161 -15.92 -5.71 -11.14
N ARG A 162 -15.38 -4.86 -10.25
CA ARG A 162 -16.15 -3.95 -9.38
C ARG A 162 -15.70 -2.50 -9.55
N THR A 163 -16.67 -1.59 -9.44
CA THR A 163 -16.39 -0.16 -9.28
C THR A 163 -15.81 0.11 -7.89
N ASP A 164 -15.15 1.27 -7.72
CA ASP A 164 -14.60 1.69 -6.43
C ASP A 164 -15.68 1.76 -5.35
N THR A 165 -16.88 2.21 -5.70
CA THR A 165 -18.02 2.28 -4.78
C THR A 165 -18.48 0.90 -4.32
N GLU A 166 -18.58 -0.07 -5.23
CA GLU A 166 -18.98 -1.45 -4.90
C GLU A 166 -17.90 -2.15 -4.06
N LEU A 167 -16.62 -1.95 -4.39
CA LEU A 167 -15.49 -2.49 -3.63
C LEU A 167 -15.46 -1.91 -2.21
N HIS A 168 -15.62 -0.59 -2.09
CA HIS A 168 -15.67 0.10 -0.80
C HIS A 168 -16.81 -0.46 0.07
N ALA A 169 -18.04 -0.53 -0.46
CA ALA A 169 -19.20 -1.03 0.28
C ALA A 169 -19.03 -2.49 0.73
N LEU A 170 -18.45 -3.34 -0.12
CA LEU A 170 -18.16 -4.73 0.21
C LEU A 170 -17.13 -4.81 1.35
N CYS A 171 -16.00 -4.12 1.21
CA CYS A 171 -14.90 -4.15 2.19
C CYS A 171 -15.32 -3.58 3.54
N ASP A 172 -16.02 -2.45 3.58
CA ASP A 172 -16.53 -1.85 4.82
C ASP A 172 -17.49 -2.81 5.53
N THR A 173 -18.46 -3.36 4.80
CA THR A 173 -19.42 -4.32 5.37
C THR A 173 -18.72 -5.58 5.89
N ALA A 174 -17.74 -6.11 5.17
CA ALA A 174 -17.02 -7.32 5.55
C ALA A 174 -16.17 -7.10 6.81
N LEU A 175 -15.39 -6.02 6.87
CA LEU A 175 -14.58 -5.70 8.04
C LEU A 175 -15.44 -5.52 9.30
N ARG A 176 -16.52 -4.72 9.22
CA ARG A 176 -17.42 -4.49 10.35
C ARG A 176 -18.04 -5.78 10.86
N ARG A 177 -18.46 -6.69 9.97
CA ARG A 177 -19.03 -7.99 10.36
C ARG A 177 -18.00 -8.91 11.00
N ILE A 178 -16.78 -8.98 10.46
CA ILE A 178 -15.70 -9.81 11.00
C ILE A 178 -15.28 -9.29 12.38
N LEU A 179 -15.14 -7.97 12.53
CA LEU A 179 -14.70 -7.33 13.76
C LEU A 179 -15.87 -6.99 14.72
N ARG A 180 -17.08 -7.50 14.43
CA ARG A 180 -18.29 -7.38 15.27
C ARG A 180 -18.70 -5.96 15.63
N LEU A 181 -18.43 -5.00 14.76
CA LEU A 181 -18.89 -3.63 14.94
C LEU A 181 -20.28 -3.42 14.33
N PRO A 182 -21.08 -2.50 14.89
CA PRO A 182 -22.35 -2.10 14.27
C PRO A 182 -22.10 -1.50 12.89
N ALA A 183 -22.98 -1.87 11.93
CA ALA A 183 -22.94 -1.35 10.57
C ALA A 183 -23.39 0.11 10.50
#